data_44bdd7df61d9e0e5e8f1dad2e5b45cdc
#
_entry.id   44bdd7df61d9e0e5e8f1dad2e5b45cdc
#
_cell.length_a   1.000
_cell.length_b   1.000
_cell.length_c   1.000
_cell.angle_alpha   90.00
_cell.angle_beta   90.00
_cell.angle_gamma   90.00
#
_symmetry.space_group_name_H-M   'P 1'
#
loop_
_entity.id
_entity.type
_entity.pdbx_description
1 polymer ?
#
loop_
_entity_poly.entity_id
_entity_poly.type
_entity_poly.pdbx_seq_one_letter_code
_entity_poly.pdbx_strand_id
1 'polypeptide(L)'
;MKTKIILTVGCVGKTYVDSNYINIYDFDKHTLDYKYDKTGFEHLSNEEFKSIPGRKIKENWFELYMSDWCKIIDSNKYDVVTGWLQDYAIEYLLEKGYELELILVDVKDYENVYK
;
A
#
# COMPACT_ATOMS: atom_id res chain seq x y z
N MET A 1 16.40 13.48 6.27
CA MET A 1 15.92 13.10 4.93
C MET A 1 14.43 12.80 4.98
N LYS A 2 13.67 13.36 4.06
CA LYS A 2 12.21 13.22 4.07
C LYS A 2 11.79 11.90 3.41
N THR A 3 10.90 11.17 4.06
CA THR A 3 10.34 9.93 3.52
C THR A 3 9.57 10.20 2.23
N LYS A 4 9.88 9.45 1.18
CA LYS A 4 9.19 9.52 -0.11
C LYS A 4 7.95 8.62 -0.07
N ILE A 5 6.86 9.07 -0.66
CA ILE A 5 5.61 8.30 -0.74
C ILE A 5 5.42 7.87 -2.18
N ILE A 6 5.42 6.55 -2.43
CA ILE A 6 5.28 6.00 -3.77
C ILE A 6 4.11 5.03 -3.79
N LEU A 7 3.11 5.31 -4.63
CA LEU A 7 1.97 4.42 -4.83
C LEU A 7 2.15 3.68 -6.15
N THR A 8 1.94 2.37 -6.15
CA THR A 8 2.23 1.52 -7.30
C THR A 8 1.04 0.69 -7.72
N VAL A 9 0.99 0.35 -9.00
CA VAL A 9 0.05 -0.61 -9.57
C VAL A 9 0.83 -1.86 -9.95
N GLY A 10 0.47 -3.00 -9.32
CA GLY A 10 1.01 -4.30 -9.66
C GLY A 10 2.46 -4.53 -9.25
N CYS A 11 2.96 -5.71 -9.63
CA CYS A 11 4.29 -6.17 -9.22
C CYS A 11 5.43 -5.38 -9.85
N VAL A 12 5.22 -4.81 -11.03
CA VAL A 12 6.24 -4.06 -11.75
C VAL A 12 6.66 -2.82 -10.96
N GLY A 13 5.68 -2.08 -10.41
CA GLY A 13 5.97 -0.93 -9.58
C GLY A 13 6.71 -1.28 -8.30
N LYS A 14 6.33 -2.39 -7.66
CA LYS A 14 7.01 -2.87 -6.45
C LYS A 14 8.45 -3.27 -6.74
N THR A 15 8.68 -3.92 -7.88
CA THR A 15 10.03 -4.31 -8.29
C THR A 15 10.91 -3.07 -8.48
N TYR A 16 10.36 -2.02 -9.09
CA TYR A 16 11.06 -0.76 -9.25
C TYR A 16 11.47 -0.17 -7.90
N VAL A 17 10.53 -0.11 -6.96
CA VAL A 17 10.79 0.43 -5.61
C VAL A 17 11.86 -0.40 -4.90
N ASP A 18 11.73 -1.71 -4.91
CA ASP A 18 12.68 -2.61 -4.25
C ASP A 18 14.08 -2.51 -4.85
N SER A 19 14.18 -2.23 -6.16
CA SER A 19 15.47 -2.12 -6.84
C SER A 19 16.17 -0.78 -6.61
N ASN A 20 15.42 0.27 -6.29
CA ASN A 20 15.95 1.64 -6.20
C ASN A 20 16.04 2.18 -4.78
N TYR A 21 15.43 1.53 -3.80
CA TYR A 21 15.41 1.97 -2.42
C TYR A 21 15.72 0.82 -1.48
N ILE A 22 16.30 1.11 -0.33
CA ILE A 22 16.75 0.08 0.62
C ILE A 22 15.79 -0.05 1.80
N ASN A 23 15.44 1.07 2.42
CA ASN A 23 14.64 1.08 3.65
C ASN A 23 13.19 1.43 3.31
N ILE A 24 12.37 0.40 3.07
CA ILE A 24 11.03 0.54 2.53
C ILE A 24 10.00 -0.02 3.51
N TYR A 25 8.93 0.74 3.74
CA TYR A 25 7.74 0.24 4.44
C TYR A 25 6.64 0.02 3.42
N ASP A 26 6.18 -1.22 3.27
CA ASP A 26 5.17 -1.61 2.28
C ASP A 26 3.83 -1.87 2.97
N PHE A 27 2.91 -0.91 2.87
CA PHE A 27 1.58 -1.03 3.46
C PHE A 27 0.73 -2.09 2.77
N ASP A 28 1.00 -2.41 1.52
CA ASP A 28 0.24 -3.42 0.80
C ASP A 28 0.32 -4.80 1.48
N LYS A 29 1.45 -5.08 2.12
CA LYS A 29 1.63 -6.33 2.88
C LYS A 29 0.74 -6.40 4.12
N HIS A 30 0.25 -5.27 4.60
CA HIS A 30 -0.52 -5.17 5.84
C HIS A 30 -2.00 -4.82 5.63
N THR A 31 -2.42 -4.59 4.38
CA THR A 31 -3.78 -4.15 4.08
C THR A 31 -4.85 -5.10 4.62
N LEU A 32 -4.63 -6.41 4.52
CA LEU A 32 -5.60 -7.39 5.01
C LEU A 32 -5.79 -7.30 6.52
N ASP A 33 -4.72 -7.01 7.25
CA ASP A 33 -4.77 -6.89 8.72
C ASP A 33 -5.58 -5.67 9.16
N TYR A 34 -5.56 -4.61 8.36
CA TYR A 34 -6.39 -3.43 8.61
C TYR A 34 -7.84 -3.64 8.21
N LYS A 35 -8.05 -4.20 7.02
CA LYS A 35 -9.37 -4.25 6.40
C LYS A 35 -10.29 -5.29 7.02
N TYR A 36 -9.77 -6.45 7.40
CA TYR A 36 -10.61 -7.58 7.84
C TYR A 36 -10.41 -7.91 9.31
N ASP A 37 -11.51 -8.35 9.94
CA ASP A 37 -11.45 -8.94 11.28
C ASP A 37 -11.00 -10.39 11.13
N LYS A 38 -9.80 -10.68 11.64
CA LYS A 38 -9.19 -12.01 11.54
C LYS A 38 -9.38 -12.84 12.82
N THR A 39 -10.25 -12.41 13.72
CA THR A 39 -10.51 -13.14 14.98
C THR A 39 -10.94 -14.57 14.66
N GLY A 40 -10.23 -15.54 15.20
CA GLY A 40 -10.46 -16.96 14.93
C GLY A 40 -9.69 -17.51 13.74
N PHE A 41 -9.02 -16.66 12.96
CA PHE A 41 -8.29 -17.05 11.75
C PHE A 41 -6.82 -16.61 11.77
N GLU A 42 -6.30 -16.23 12.92
CA GLU A 42 -4.95 -15.71 13.07
C GLU A 42 -3.87 -16.72 12.66
N HIS A 43 -4.20 -18.02 12.73
CA HIS A 43 -3.27 -19.09 12.35
C HIS A 43 -3.13 -19.30 10.84
N LEU A 44 -3.99 -18.62 10.04
CA LEU A 44 -3.97 -18.78 8.59
C LEU A 44 -2.98 -17.81 7.94
N SER A 45 -2.38 -18.24 6.84
CA SER A 45 -1.60 -17.34 5.99
C SER A 45 -2.52 -16.37 5.27
N ASN A 46 -1.96 -15.30 4.69
CA ASN A 46 -2.75 -14.35 3.93
C ASN A 46 -3.45 -15.01 2.74
N GLU A 47 -2.78 -15.94 2.07
CA GLU A 47 -3.35 -16.66 0.93
C GLU A 47 -4.53 -17.52 1.35
N GLU A 48 -4.41 -18.23 2.47
CA GLU A 48 -5.51 -19.03 3.01
C GLU A 48 -6.68 -18.14 3.43
N PHE A 49 -6.39 -17.03 4.08
CA PHE A 49 -7.42 -16.10 4.53
C PHE A 49 -8.20 -15.49 3.36
N LYS A 50 -7.53 -15.19 2.25
CA LYS A 50 -8.18 -14.63 1.06
C LYS A 50 -9.24 -15.55 0.47
N SER A 51 -9.14 -16.85 0.66
CA SER A 51 -10.07 -17.82 0.11
C SER A 51 -11.30 -18.09 0.98
N ILE A 52 -11.35 -17.51 2.19
CA ILE A 52 -12.48 -17.72 3.10
C ILE A 52 -13.69 -16.88 2.66
N PRO A 53 -14.87 -17.50 2.46
CA PRO A 53 -16.09 -16.74 2.18
C PRO A 53 -16.61 -16.04 3.43
N GLY A 54 -17.31 -14.91 3.24
CA GLY A 54 -17.93 -14.20 4.35
C GLY A 54 -17.00 -13.51 5.31
N ARG A 55 -15.82 -13.10 4.86
CA ARG A 55 -14.89 -12.34 5.70
C ARG A 55 -15.52 -11.04 6.16
N LYS A 56 -15.34 -10.71 7.44
CA LYS A 56 -15.89 -9.48 8.01
C LYS A 56 -14.93 -8.31 7.85
N ILE A 57 -15.44 -7.19 7.33
CA ILE A 57 -14.69 -5.97 7.16
C ILE A 57 -14.83 -5.12 8.42
N LYS A 58 -13.72 -4.58 8.94
CA LYS A 58 -13.74 -3.67 10.09
C LYS A 58 -14.34 -2.34 9.66
N GLU A 59 -15.23 -1.76 10.49
CA GLU A 59 -15.93 -0.53 10.14
C GLU A 59 -15.00 0.63 9.85
N ASN A 60 -14.00 0.84 10.68
CA ASN A 60 -13.11 2.01 10.57
C ASN A 60 -11.74 1.67 10.01
N TRP A 61 -11.64 0.59 9.22
CA TRP A 61 -10.34 0.14 8.73
C TRP A 61 -9.60 1.21 7.92
N PHE A 62 -10.32 1.95 7.10
CA PHE A 62 -9.73 2.96 6.22
C PHE A 62 -9.09 4.10 7.02
N GLU A 63 -9.78 4.61 8.02
CA GLU A 63 -9.25 5.68 8.86
C GLU A 63 -8.02 5.24 9.64
N LEU A 64 -8.06 4.04 10.21
CA LEU A 64 -6.91 3.48 10.91
C LEU A 64 -5.72 3.28 9.98
N TYR A 65 -5.99 2.73 8.80
CA TYR A 65 -5.00 2.47 7.77
C TYR A 65 -4.29 3.77 7.36
N MET A 66 -5.06 4.79 6.99
CA MET A 66 -4.48 6.06 6.54
C MET A 66 -3.84 6.85 7.68
N SER A 67 -4.39 6.75 8.89
CA SER A 67 -3.77 7.36 10.07
C SER A 67 -2.37 6.80 10.31
N ASP A 68 -2.21 5.48 10.17
CA ASP A 68 -0.90 4.84 10.33
C ASP A 68 0.06 5.22 9.19
N TRP A 69 -0.45 5.39 7.97
CA TRP A 69 0.35 5.94 6.87
C TRP A 69 0.99 7.26 7.28
N CYS A 70 0.19 8.19 7.80
CA CYS A 70 0.69 9.49 8.21
C CYS A 70 1.73 9.37 9.32
N LYS A 71 1.49 8.52 10.31
CA LYS A 71 2.44 8.30 11.40
C LYS A 71 3.77 7.75 10.91
N ILE A 72 3.72 6.77 10.02
CA ILE A 72 4.94 6.15 9.48
C ILE A 72 5.71 7.15 8.61
N ILE A 73 5.01 7.91 7.77
CA ILE A 73 5.63 8.93 6.94
C ILE A 73 6.30 10.00 7.80
N ASP A 74 5.59 10.51 8.80
CA ASP A 74 6.06 11.60 9.66
C ASP A 74 7.21 11.15 10.57
N SER A 75 7.35 9.85 10.81
CA SER A 75 8.44 9.33 11.63
C SER A 75 9.80 9.50 10.94
N ASN A 76 9.83 9.59 9.61
CA ASN A 76 11.06 9.68 8.79
C ASN A 76 12.04 8.53 9.04
N LYS A 77 11.52 7.37 9.45
CA LYS A 77 12.34 6.16 9.68
C LYS A 77 12.65 5.39 8.41
N TYR A 78 11.87 5.62 7.36
CA TYR A 78 11.99 4.90 6.10
C TYR A 78 12.34 5.83 4.96
N ASP A 79 13.07 5.32 3.99
CA ASP A 79 13.37 6.07 2.77
C ASP A 79 12.11 6.22 1.91
N VAL A 80 11.30 5.15 1.86
CA VAL A 80 10.08 5.10 1.08
C VAL A 80 8.98 4.41 1.89
N VAL A 81 7.77 4.97 1.80
CA VAL A 81 6.53 4.30 2.21
C VAL A 81 5.75 4.05 0.92
N THR A 82 5.39 2.81 0.66
CA THR A 82 4.72 2.42 -0.56
C THR A 82 3.45 1.62 -0.27
N GLY A 83 2.56 1.58 -1.24
CA GLY A 83 1.32 0.82 -1.16
C GLY A 83 0.59 0.80 -2.48
N TRP A 84 -0.57 0.15 -2.49
CA TRP A 84 -1.39 0.01 -3.69
C TRP A 84 -1.97 1.36 -4.12
N LEU A 85 -1.93 1.63 -5.42
CA LEU A 85 -2.49 2.86 -5.99
C LEU A 85 -4.03 2.78 -5.98
N GLN A 86 -4.66 3.58 -5.13
CA GLN A 86 -6.11 3.65 -5.01
C GLN A 86 -6.53 5.11 -4.84
N ASP A 87 -7.67 5.46 -5.44
CA ASP A 87 -8.15 6.84 -5.45
C ASP A 87 -8.32 7.41 -4.04
N TYR A 88 -8.88 6.64 -3.14
CA TYR A 88 -9.11 7.12 -1.78
C TYR A 88 -7.80 7.40 -1.03
N ALA A 89 -6.76 6.63 -1.28
CA ALA A 89 -5.45 6.85 -0.66
C ALA A 89 -4.80 8.12 -1.21
N ILE A 90 -4.89 8.33 -2.52
CA ILE A 90 -4.38 9.54 -3.17
C ILE A 90 -5.07 10.78 -2.59
N GLU A 91 -6.40 10.77 -2.55
CA GLU A 91 -7.18 11.90 -2.05
C GLU A 91 -6.85 12.21 -0.60
N TYR A 92 -6.80 11.19 0.25
CA TYR A 92 -6.51 11.37 1.66
C TYR A 92 -5.14 12.00 1.88
N LEU A 93 -4.11 11.48 1.22
CA LEU A 93 -2.74 11.96 1.41
C LEU A 93 -2.55 13.37 0.84
N LEU A 94 -3.16 13.67 -0.30
CA LEU A 94 -3.10 15.01 -0.88
C LEU A 94 -3.79 16.04 -0.01
N GLU A 95 -4.94 15.69 0.58
CA GLU A 95 -5.65 16.56 1.50
C GLU A 95 -4.83 16.90 2.75
N LYS A 96 -3.98 15.95 3.18
CA LYS A 96 -3.09 16.17 4.32
C LYS A 96 -1.81 16.94 3.95
N GLY A 97 -1.64 17.28 2.68
CA GLY A 97 -0.50 18.08 2.22
C GLY A 97 0.73 17.28 1.82
N TYR A 98 0.63 15.97 1.67
CA TYR A 98 1.77 15.14 1.25
C TYR A 98 1.96 15.19 -0.26
N GLU A 99 3.22 15.05 -0.69
CA GLU A 99 3.56 14.90 -2.09
C GLU A 99 3.68 13.42 -2.43
N LEU A 100 3.09 13.00 -3.54
CA LEU A 100 3.03 11.59 -3.94
C LEU A 100 3.73 11.37 -5.26
N GLU A 101 4.39 10.21 -5.39
CA GLU A 101 4.90 9.71 -6.64
C GLU A 101 4.07 8.48 -7.04
N LEU A 102 3.62 8.43 -8.29
CA LEU A 102 2.76 7.35 -8.77
C LEU A 102 3.49 6.54 -9.82
N ILE A 103 3.51 5.22 -9.64
CA ILE A 103 4.05 4.30 -10.63
C ILE A 103 2.89 3.45 -11.14
N LEU A 104 2.44 3.76 -12.35
CA LEU A 104 1.26 3.11 -12.93
C LEU A 104 1.61 1.77 -13.56
N VAL A 105 2.51 1.77 -14.54
CA VAL A 105 3.00 0.57 -15.20
C VAL A 105 4.40 0.86 -15.73
N ASP A 106 5.17 -0.19 -16.00
CA ASP A 106 6.42 -0.05 -16.74
C ASP A 106 6.10 0.44 -18.17
N VAL A 107 6.89 1.40 -18.66
CA VAL A 107 6.67 1.99 -19.99
C VAL A 107 6.67 0.91 -21.08
N LYS A 108 7.57 -0.03 -21.00
CA LYS A 108 7.67 -1.12 -21.97
C LYS A 108 6.42 -2.01 -21.94
N ASP A 109 5.94 -2.35 -20.75
CA ASP A 109 4.74 -3.17 -20.60
C ASP A 109 3.49 -2.40 -21.03
N TYR A 110 3.46 -1.10 -20.75
CA TYR A 110 2.38 -0.22 -21.17
C TYR A 110 2.26 -0.20 -22.69
N GLU A 111 3.37 -0.04 -23.39
CA GLU A 111 3.38 -0.04 -24.85
C GLU A 111 2.89 -1.38 -25.41
N ASN A 112 3.28 -2.49 -24.81
CA ASN A 112 2.85 -3.81 -25.26
C ASN A 112 1.36 -4.02 -25.03
N VAL A 113 0.80 -3.48 -23.97
CA VAL A 113 -0.62 -3.63 -23.64
C VAL A 113 -1.50 -2.82 -24.61
N TYR A 114 -1.04 -1.64 -25.03
CA TYR A 114 -1.86 -0.71 -25.80
C TYR A 114 -1.51 -0.65 -27.30
N LYS A 115 -0.65 -1.54 -27.73
CA LYS A 115 -0.41 -1.74 -29.16
C LYS A 115 -1.33 -2.86 -29.69
#